data_8de2d9ec2d8a5947c85b99910a26e957
#
_entry.id   8de2d9ec2d8a5947c85b99910a26e957
#
_cell.length_a   1.000
_cell.length_b   1.000
_cell.length_c   1.000
_cell.angle_alpha   90.00
_cell.angle_beta   90.00
_cell.angle_gamma   90.00
#
_symmetry.space_group_name_H-M   'P 1'
#
loop_
_entity.id
_entity.type
_entity.pdbx_description
1 polymer ?
#
loop_
_entity_poly.entity_id
_entity_poly.type
_entity_poly.pdbx_seq_one_letter_code
_entity_poly.pdbx_strand_id
1 'polypeptide(L)'
;FFTPKMRKMDQDLKTELNSKFKDAISSLKKGSNLIYCLGTGFGGNHENISILEHITGLKVGKSISYFYFPINNSNQMPKIIGSFNNTDDKKLASFLTTDKEGKKFVSLSTAEQLHAIDTVKRFTSICSIVEVCKFQRSDKKSDLDFTDFKNLYLDDMINGLYDLRSIASSFEGVNSLMYLINGCLKGISSYIKRLIDVIRITLKKNDLKASRTKIILSWTFDLNEMRGEKIEILDLLTSKLRDYIGDVETSQRPEDIFRSDKKTIVIVCSKYDYKKIKQNQRSEDFLVIKANS
;
A
#
# COMPACT_ATOMS: atom_id res chain seq x y z
N PHE A 1 6.82 -8.28 18.11
CA PHE A 1 6.15 -7.53 17.03
C PHE A 1 5.27 -8.49 16.22
N PHE A 2 4.00 -8.13 16.06
CA PHE A 2 3.11 -8.84 15.15
C PHE A 2 3.05 -8.12 13.80
N THR A 3 3.76 -8.69 12.83
CA THR A 3 3.94 -8.16 11.48
C THR A 3 3.78 -9.30 10.46
N PRO A 4 2.59 -9.93 10.36
CA PRO A 4 2.42 -11.08 9.49
C PRO A 4 2.53 -10.68 8.03
N LYS A 5 3.16 -11.53 7.22
CA LYS A 5 3.17 -11.39 5.77
C LYS A 5 1.81 -11.82 5.21
N MET A 6 1.13 -10.88 4.57
CA MET A 6 -0.12 -11.12 3.85
C MET A 6 0.18 -11.33 2.37
N ARG A 7 -0.34 -12.40 1.78
CA ARG A 7 -0.04 -12.73 0.37
C ARG A 7 -1.07 -12.23 -0.62
N LYS A 8 -2.33 -12.14 -0.19
CA LYS A 8 -3.46 -11.67 -1.00
C LYS A 8 -4.38 -10.82 -0.16
N MET A 9 -5.08 -9.90 -0.80
CA MET A 9 -6.08 -9.04 -0.16
C MET A 9 -7.49 -9.42 -0.63
N ASP A 10 -7.81 -10.71 -0.47
CA ASP A 10 -9.07 -11.30 -0.88
C ASP A 10 -10.13 -11.24 0.26
N GLN A 11 -11.31 -11.76 0.01
CA GLN A 11 -12.44 -11.64 0.94
C GLN A 11 -12.17 -12.31 2.30
N ASP A 12 -11.23 -13.24 2.37
CA ASP A 12 -10.87 -13.99 3.59
C ASP A 12 -9.71 -13.36 4.38
N LEU A 13 -9.33 -12.11 4.06
CA LEU A 13 -8.22 -11.41 4.71
C LEU A 13 -8.33 -11.42 6.24
N LYS A 14 -9.54 -11.16 6.78
CA LYS A 14 -9.76 -11.14 8.24
C LYS A 14 -9.55 -12.52 8.85
N THR A 15 -9.97 -13.57 8.16
CA THR A 15 -9.82 -14.96 8.60
C THR A 15 -8.35 -15.38 8.61
N GLU A 16 -7.61 -15.09 7.53
CA GLU A 16 -6.17 -15.37 7.45
C GLU A 16 -5.39 -14.61 8.53
N LEU A 17 -5.69 -13.32 8.72
CA LEU A 17 -5.05 -12.50 9.74
C LEU A 17 -5.31 -13.02 11.14
N ASN A 18 -6.58 -13.39 11.44
CA ASN A 18 -6.96 -13.96 12.73
C ASN A 18 -6.27 -15.30 12.99
N SER A 19 -6.12 -16.16 11.99
CA SER A 19 -5.38 -17.42 12.12
C SER A 19 -3.91 -17.16 12.46
N LYS A 20 -3.23 -16.30 11.70
CA LYS A 20 -1.83 -15.94 11.97
C LYS A 20 -1.66 -15.26 13.33
N PHE A 21 -2.64 -14.47 13.74
CA PHE A 21 -2.62 -13.84 15.06
C PHE A 21 -2.74 -14.88 16.19
N LYS A 22 -3.67 -15.82 16.05
CA LYS A 22 -3.84 -16.93 17.02
C LYS A 22 -2.56 -17.77 17.16
N ASP A 23 -1.93 -18.11 16.05
CA ASP A 23 -0.67 -18.85 16.04
C ASP A 23 0.45 -18.07 16.76
N ALA A 24 0.57 -16.79 16.48
CA ALA A 24 1.59 -15.94 17.09
C ALA A 24 1.42 -15.76 18.60
N ILE A 25 0.18 -15.61 19.07
CA ILE A 25 -0.09 -15.35 20.48
C ILE A 25 -0.07 -16.63 21.35
N SER A 26 -0.24 -17.82 20.75
CA SER A 26 -0.26 -19.09 21.47
C SER A 26 1.00 -19.36 22.29
N SER A 27 2.15 -18.80 21.87
CA SER A 27 3.45 -18.94 22.55
C SER A 27 3.75 -17.86 23.57
N LEU A 28 2.87 -16.87 23.76
CA LEU A 28 3.10 -15.75 24.66
C LEU A 28 3.07 -16.19 26.14
N LYS A 29 3.98 -15.61 26.93
CA LYS A 29 4.11 -15.88 28.36
C LYS A 29 3.78 -14.64 29.20
N LYS A 30 3.51 -14.84 30.47
CA LYS A 30 3.37 -13.74 31.42
C LYS A 30 4.61 -12.83 31.39
N GLY A 31 4.39 -11.52 31.34
CA GLY A 31 5.44 -10.51 31.20
C GLY A 31 5.81 -10.17 29.76
N SER A 32 5.19 -10.81 28.75
CA SER A 32 5.42 -10.48 27.34
C SER A 32 4.80 -9.13 26.96
N ASN A 33 5.44 -8.44 26.00
CA ASN A 33 4.91 -7.26 25.34
C ASN A 33 4.53 -7.61 23.90
N LEU A 34 3.28 -7.43 23.54
CA LEU A 34 2.80 -7.58 22.16
C LEU A 34 2.65 -6.22 21.51
N ILE A 35 3.31 -6.03 20.38
CA ILE A 35 3.19 -4.83 19.55
C ILE A 35 2.50 -5.23 18.25
N TYR A 36 1.28 -4.76 18.06
CA TYR A 36 0.50 -5.00 16.84
C TYR A 36 0.77 -3.89 15.82
N CYS A 37 1.26 -4.27 14.63
CA CYS A 37 1.82 -3.34 13.66
C CYS A 37 0.99 -3.14 12.38
N LEU A 38 -0.19 -3.75 12.27
CA LEU A 38 -1.09 -3.56 11.12
C LEU A 38 -2.25 -2.64 11.47
N GLY A 39 -2.82 -1.99 10.45
CA GLY A 39 -4.08 -1.27 10.62
C GLY A 39 -5.22 -2.21 11.00
N THR A 40 -5.96 -1.87 12.05
CA THR A 40 -7.06 -2.71 12.56
C THR A 40 -8.44 -2.18 12.16
N GLY A 41 -8.53 -0.94 11.69
CA GLY A 41 -9.79 -0.22 11.64
C GLY A 41 -10.29 0.16 13.04
N PHE A 42 -11.57 0.47 13.18
CA PHE A 42 -12.16 0.87 14.46
C PHE A 42 -12.53 -0.35 15.31
N GLY A 43 -12.12 -0.34 16.57
CA GLY A 43 -12.42 -1.39 17.53
C GLY A 43 -11.61 -2.69 17.37
N GLY A 44 -10.84 -2.85 16.32
CA GLY A 44 -10.12 -4.09 16.03
C GLY A 44 -9.04 -4.42 17.05
N ASN A 45 -8.45 -3.44 17.73
CA ASN A 45 -7.54 -3.74 18.85
C ASN A 45 -8.25 -4.37 20.05
N HIS A 46 -9.50 -3.99 20.33
CA HIS A 46 -10.29 -4.63 21.37
C HIS A 46 -10.68 -6.07 21.00
N GLU A 47 -10.99 -6.32 19.72
CA GLU A 47 -11.19 -7.71 19.22
C GLU A 47 -9.91 -8.54 19.41
N ASN A 48 -8.76 -8.00 19.02
CA ASN A 48 -7.46 -8.66 19.18
C ASN A 48 -7.15 -8.98 20.65
N ILE A 49 -7.43 -8.05 21.57
CA ILE A 49 -7.25 -8.27 23.01
C ILE A 49 -8.17 -9.38 23.50
N SER A 50 -9.43 -9.40 23.09
CA SER A 50 -10.38 -10.45 23.46
C SER A 50 -9.91 -11.82 22.96
N ILE A 51 -9.41 -11.92 21.74
CA ILE A 51 -8.84 -13.16 21.18
C ILE A 51 -7.59 -13.58 21.97
N LEU A 52 -6.70 -12.63 22.29
CA LEU A 52 -5.48 -12.90 23.06
C LEU A 52 -5.82 -13.45 24.45
N GLU A 53 -6.71 -12.77 25.17
CA GLU A 53 -7.10 -13.20 26.52
C GLU A 53 -7.80 -14.56 26.52
N HIS A 54 -8.63 -14.82 25.51
CA HIS A 54 -9.33 -16.11 25.37
C HIS A 54 -8.36 -17.27 25.12
N ILE A 55 -7.40 -17.09 24.21
CA ILE A 55 -6.48 -18.16 23.81
C ILE A 55 -5.40 -18.41 24.87
N THR A 56 -4.83 -17.34 25.45
CA THR A 56 -3.70 -17.47 26.36
C THR A 56 -4.11 -17.63 27.83
N GLY A 57 -5.34 -17.25 28.17
CA GLY A 57 -5.78 -17.12 29.57
C GLY A 57 -5.11 -15.97 30.33
N LEU A 58 -4.26 -15.18 29.67
CA LEU A 58 -3.52 -14.06 30.26
C LEU A 58 -4.30 -12.76 30.10
N LYS A 59 -4.33 -11.93 31.16
CA LYS A 59 -5.03 -10.63 31.12
C LYS A 59 -4.14 -9.52 30.66
N VAL A 60 -4.59 -8.78 29.64
CA VAL A 60 -3.92 -7.57 29.14
C VAL A 60 -3.96 -6.46 30.21
N GLY A 61 -2.86 -5.77 30.37
CA GLY A 61 -2.67 -4.75 31.42
C GLY A 61 -2.29 -5.31 32.81
N LYS A 62 -2.37 -6.66 33.03
CA LYS A 62 -1.92 -7.31 34.26
C LYS A 62 -0.79 -8.32 34.02
N SER A 63 -0.98 -9.20 33.08
CA SER A 63 -0.05 -10.29 32.76
C SER A 63 0.73 -10.10 31.49
N ILE A 64 0.19 -9.34 30.58
CA ILE A 64 0.74 -9.05 29.27
C ILE A 64 0.48 -7.56 28.93
N SER A 65 1.41 -6.92 28.23
CA SER A 65 1.20 -5.58 27.68
C SER A 65 0.82 -5.65 26.20
N TYR A 66 -0.15 -4.84 25.80
CA TYR A 66 -0.57 -4.72 24.41
C TYR A 66 -0.39 -3.29 23.91
N PHE A 67 0.29 -3.16 22.78
CA PHE A 67 0.56 -1.89 22.11
C PHE A 67 0.13 -1.95 20.65
N TYR A 68 -0.40 -0.84 20.15
CA TYR A 68 -0.78 -0.66 18.76
C TYR A 68 0.15 0.36 18.11
N PHE A 69 0.88 -0.09 17.11
CA PHE A 69 1.84 0.73 16.39
C PHE A 69 1.77 0.43 14.88
N PRO A 70 0.75 0.95 14.17
CA PRO A 70 0.55 0.65 12.76
C PRO A 70 1.68 1.24 11.93
N ILE A 71 2.52 0.38 11.38
CA ILE A 71 3.63 0.75 10.52
C ILE A 71 3.09 0.91 9.11
N ASN A 72 3.17 2.13 8.58
CA ASN A 72 2.88 2.40 7.17
C ASN A 72 4.17 2.23 6.36
N ASN A 73 4.06 1.73 5.12
CA ASN A 73 5.18 1.67 4.18
C ASN A 73 5.64 3.07 3.70
N SER A 74 5.03 4.15 4.21
CA SER A 74 5.59 5.49 4.07
C SER A 74 6.83 5.61 4.94
N ASN A 75 7.88 6.27 4.45
CA ASN A 75 9.14 6.48 5.17
C ASN A 75 9.01 7.26 6.50
N GLN A 76 7.79 7.46 6.97
CA GLN A 76 7.49 8.14 8.22
C GLN A 76 6.99 7.12 9.24
N MET A 77 7.78 6.91 10.27
CA MET A 77 7.38 6.12 11.44
C MET A 77 6.22 6.81 12.16
N PRO A 78 5.19 6.07 12.64
CA PRO A 78 4.13 6.66 13.43
C PRO A 78 4.68 7.39 14.66
N LYS A 79 4.17 8.57 14.94
CA LYS A 79 4.55 9.37 16.13
C LYS A 79 3.78 8.93 17.38
N ILE A 80 2.77 8.07 17.22
CA ILE A 80 1.81 7.71 18.24
C ILE A 80 1.83 6.21 18.47
N ILE A 81 1.79 5.82 19.74
CA ILE A 81 1.69 4.44 20.20
C ILE A 81 0.37 4.31 20.97
N GLY A 82 -0.53 3.45 20.50
CA GLY A 82 -1.71 3.07 21.29
C GLY A 82 -1.35 2.12 22.40
N SER A 83 -1.82 2.36 23.62
CA SER A 83 -1.64 1.44 24.75
C SER A 83 -2.97 1.15 25.44
N PHE A 84 -3.10 -0.05 26.02
CA PHE A 84 -4.35 -0.49 26.64
C PHE A 84 -4.77 0.39 27.82
N ASN A 85 -3.86 0.79 28.70
CA ASN A 85 -4.14 1.57 29.89
C ASN A 85 -3.54 2.99 29.85
N ASN A 86 -3.27 3.54 28.68
CA ASN A 86 -2.52 4.80 28.52
C ASN A 86 -1.17 4.80 29.25
N THR A 87 -0.60 3.62 29.48
CA THR A 87 0.67 3.49 30.20
C THR A 87 1.83 3.85 29.29
N ASP A 88 2.63 4.80 29.76
CA ASP A 88 3.87 5.18 29.08
C ASP A 88 4.93 4.11 29.35
N ASP A 89 5.41 3.43 28.32
CA ASP A 89 6.58 2.59 28.40
C ASP A 89 7.78 3.31 27.77
N LYS A 90 8.59 3.95 28.62
CA LYS A 90 9.77 4.70 28.18
C LYS A 90 10.81 3.80 27.48
N LYS A 91 10.93 2.52 27.86
CA LYS A 91 11.85 1.59 27.23
C LYS A 91 11.36 1.23 25.83
N LEU A 92 10.05 0.97 25.70
CA LEU A 92 9.44 0.72 24.40
C LEU A 92 9.53 1.96 23.50
N ALA A 93 9.25 3.15 24.02
CA ALA A 93 9.38 4.40 23.26
C ALA A 93 10.81 4.58 22.74
N SER A 94 11.82 4.41 23.59
CA SER A 94 13.23 4.54 23.18
C SER A 94 13.66 3.48 22.15
N PHE A 95 13.11 2.27 22.23
CA PHE A 95 13.38 1.20 21.27
C PHE A 95 12.76 1.48 19.88
N LEU A 96 11.58 2.10 19.86
CA LEU A 96 10.86 2.44 18.62
C LEU A 96 11.27 3.78 18.02
N THR A 97 12.12 4.54 18.69
CA THR A 97 12.50 5.91 18.25
C THR A 97 13.86 5.87 17.58
N THR A 98 13.90 6.22 16.30
CA THR A 98 15.13 6.58 15.58
C THR A 98 15.32 8.10 15.54
N ASP A 99 14.29 8.88 15.83
CA ASP A 99 14.26 10.33 15.74
C ASP A 99 14.29 11.00 17.11
N LYS A 100 14.80 12.24 17.16
CA LYS A 100 14.84 13.09 18.35
C LYS A 100 13.47 13.49 18.90
N GLU A 101 12.40 13.34 18.10
CA GLU A 101 11.02 13.57 18.51
C GLU A 101 10.47 12.36 19.24
N GLY A 102 10.14 12.53 20.50
CA GLY A 102 9.58 11.46 21.36
C GLY A 102 8.24 10.91 20.83
N LYS A 103 8.01 9.63 21.04
CA LYS A 103 6.71 8.99 20.78
C LYS A 103 5.71 9.37 21.86
N LYS A 104 4.44 9.58 21.46
CA LYS A 104 3.35 9.88 22.37
C LYS A 104 2.47 8.63 22.56
N PHE A 105 2.25 8.27 23.83
CA PHE A 105 1.29 7.23 24.16
C PHE A 105 -0.12 7.81 24.25
N VAL A 106 -1.08 7.06 23.71
CA VAL A 106 -2.50 7.40 23.74
C VAL A 106 -3.33 6.12 23.93
N SER A 107 -4.62 6.26 24.17
CA SER A 107 -5.52 5.09 24.21
C SER A 107 -5.54 4.35 22.86
N LEU A 108 -5.86 3.06 22.87
CA LEU A 108 -5.99 2.26 21.64
C LEU A 108 -7.00 2.88 20.69
N SER A 109 -8.16 3.30 21.20
CA SER A 109 -9.22 3.93 20.41
C SER A 109 -8.74 5.24 19.78
N THR A 110 -8.00 6.07 20.52
CA THR A 110 -7.43 7.32 19.98
C THR A 110 -6.41 7.02 18.89
N ALA A 111 -5.57 6.00 19.07
CA ALA A 111 -4.57 5.61 18.07
C ALA A 111 -5.24 5.09 16.78
N GLU A 112 -6.32 4.29 16.91
CA GLU A 112 -7.12 3.82 15.75
C GLU A 112 -7.74 5.00 15.00
N GLN A 113 -8.34 5.96 15.72
CA GLN A 113 -8.94 7.15 15.11
C GLN A 113 -7.92 7.99 14.35
N LEU A 114 -6.76 8.26 14.95
CA LEU A 114 -5.71 9.04 14.33
C LEU A 114 -5.14 8.33 13.09
N HIS A 115 -4.92 7.02 13.16
CA HIS A 115 -4.49 6.23 12.03
C HIS A 115 -5.53 6.24 10.90
N ALA A 116 -6.81 6.12 11.23
CA ALA A 116 -7.89 6.19 10.26
C ALA A 116 -7.98 7.57 9.58
N ILE A 117 -7.87 8.67 10.34
CA ILE A 117 -7.85 10.04 9.81
C ILE A 117 -6.70 10.21 8.82
N ASP A 118 -5.49 9.82 9.19
CA ASP A 118 -4.32 9.95 8.32
C ASP A 118 -4.47 9.12 7.05
N THR A 119 -4.96 7.89 7.16
CA THR A 119 -5.19 7.00 6.02
C THR A 119 -6.24 7.57 5.07
N VAL A 120 -7.41 7.96 5.58
CA VAL A 120 -8.49 8.51 4.77
C VAL A 120 -8.08 9.84 4.12
N LYS A 121 -7.45 10.75 4.87
CA LYS A 121 -6.92 12.02 4.35
C LYS A 121 -5.97 11.78 3.18
N ARG A 122 -5.03 10.87 3.34
CA ARG A 122 -4.07 10.52 2.28
C ARG A 122 -4.76 10.00 1.04
N PHE A 123 -5.65 9.01 1.17
CA PHE A 123 -6.33 8.42 0.02
C PHE A 123 -7.32 9.37 -0.65
N THR A 124 -7.99 10.23 0.10
CA THR A 124 -8.82 11.28 -0.46
C THR A 124 -8.01 12.26 -1.31
N SER A 125 -6.84 12.68 -0.82
CA SER A 125 -5.92 13.52 -1.58
C SER A 125 -5.46 12.83 -2.87
N ILE A 126 -5.00 11.58 -2.80
CA ILE A 126 -4.60 10.79 -3.96
C ILE A 126 -5.72 10.69 -4.99
N CYS A 127 -6.92 10.31 -4.56
CA CYS A 127 -8.05 10.11 -5.47
C CYS A 127 -8.53 11.42 -6.09
N SER A 128 -8.50 12.52 -5.34
CA SER A 128 -8.83 13.85 -5.89
C SER A 128 -7.88 14.21 -7.04
N ILE A 129 -6.57 13.98 -6.86
CA ILE A 129 -5.57 14.22 -7.90
C ILE A 129 -5.87 13.34 -9.13
N VAL A 130 -6.02 12.03 -8.92
CA VAL A 130 -6.25 11.06 -10.00
C VAL A 130 -7.53 11.37 -10.79
N GLU A 131 -8.60 11.78 -10.11
CA GLU A 131 -9.89 12.09 -10.75
C GLU A 131 -9.83 13.43 -11.47
N VAL A 132 -9.26 14.47 -10.87
CA VAL A 132 -9.14 15.81 -11.51
C VAL A 132 -8.24 15.77 -12.75
N CYS A 133 -7.15 14.98 -12.71
CA CYS A 133 -6.27 14.83 -13.88
C CYS A 133 -6.98 14.26 -15.13
N LYS A 134 -8.11 13.56 -14.97
CA LYS A 134 -8.92 13.08 -16.12
C LYS A 134 -9.51 14.22 -16.98
N PHE A 135 -9.72 15.38 -16.38
CA PHE A 135 -10.34 16.53 -17.03
C PHE A 135 -9.31 17.50 -17.62
N GLN A 136 -8.03 17.25 -17.40
CA GLN A 136 -6.97 18.05 -18.05
C GLN A 136 -6.91 17.73 -19.55
N ARG A 137 -7.21 18.73 -20.38
CA ARG A 137 -7.00 18.64 -21.82
C ARG A 137 -5.50 18.80 -22.10
N SER A 138 -4.95 17.89 -22.88
CA SER A 138 -3.52 17.84 -23.25
C SER A 138 -2.98 19.07 -23.97
N ASP A 139 -3.86 19.95 -24.45
CA ASP A 139 -3.53 21.00 -25.41
C ASP A 139 -3.29 22.39 -24.79
N LYS A 140 -3.49 22.56 -23.50
CA LYS A 140 -3.20 23.84 -22.85
C LYS A 140 -2.11 23.63 -21.79
N LYS A 141 -0.96 24.29 -21.99
CA LYS A 141 -0.05 24.61 -20.88
C LYS A 141 -0.89 25.40 -19.87
N SER A 142 -1.41 24.74 -18.85
CA SER A 142 -2.04 25.44 -17.76
C SER A 142 -0.96 26.19 -17.00
N ASP A 143 -1.17 27.49 -16.75
CA ASP A 143 -0.25 28.34 -15.97
C ASP A 143 -0.13 27.87 -14.49
N LEU A 144 -0.90 26.87 -14.11
CA LEU A 144 -0.80 26.22 -12.82
C LEU A 144 0.29 25.14 -12.87
N ASP A 145 1.34 25.34 -12.10
CA ASP A 145 2.41 24.36 -11.94
C ASP A 145 1.91 23.18 -11.10
N PHE A 146 1.28 22.21 -11.76
CA PHE A 146 0.85 20.96 -11.15
C PHE A 146 2.00 19.94 -11.00
N THR A 147 3.25 20.41 -10.89
CA THR A 147 4.43 19.53 -10.84
C THR A 147 4.36 18.50 -9.72
N ASP A 148 3.79 18.85 -8.57
CA ASP A 148 3.62 17.91 -7.46
C ASP A 148 2.63 16.79 -7.78
N PHE A 149 1.63 17.08 -8.62
CA PHE A 149 0.60 16.10 -8.99
C PHE A 149 1.06 15.12 -10.08
N LYS A 150 1.94 15.56 -10.98
CA LYS A 150 2.49 14.70 -12.05
C LYS A 150 3.51 13.66 -11.57
N ASN A 151 3.86 13.67 -10.30
CA ASN A 151 4.85 12.79 -9.71
C ASN A 151 4.27 11.68 -8.83
N LEU A 152 2.94 11.51 -8.82
CA LEU A 152 2.28 10.46 -8.06
C LEU A 152 2.27 9.17 -8.88
N TYR A 153 3.12 8.22 -8.52
CA TYR A 153 3.23 6.92 -9.17
C TYR A 153 2.24 5.90 -8.60
N LEU A 154 2.05 4.80 -9.34
CA LEU A 154 1.22 3.68 -8.89
C LEU A 154 1.66 3.18 -7.51
N ASP A 155 2.96 3.12 -7.26
CA ASP A 155 3.54 2.75 -5.96
C ASP A 155 3.00 3.62 -4.81
N ASP A 156 2.93 4.93 -5.03
CA ASP A 156 2.40 5.88 -4.04
C ASP A 156 0.89 5.70 -3.82
N MET A 157 0.15 5.36 -4.88
CA MET A 157 -1.30 5.20 -4.86
C MET A 157 -1.74 3.93 -4.13
N ILE A 158 -0.96 2.86 -4.22
CA ILE A 158 -1.30 1.55 -3.65
C ILE A 158 -0.84 1.43 -2.20
N ASN A 159 0.25 2.11 -1.82
CA ASN A 159 0.81 2.01 -0.50
C ASN A 159 -0.21 2.36 0.60
N GLY A 160 -0.52 1.43 1.52
CA GLY A 160 -1.51 1.57 2.59
C GLY A 160 -2.96 1.27 2.17
N LEU A 161 -3.18 0.67 1.01
CA LEU A 161 -4.51 0.24 0.55
C LEU A 161 -5.14 -0.78 1.50
N TYR A 162 -4.32 -1.64 2.13
CA TYR A 162 -4.75 -2.54 3.19
C TYR A 162 -5.43 -1.79 4.34
N ASP A 163 -4.82 -0.72 4.83
CA ASP A 163 -5.35 0.05 5.96
C ASP A 163 -6.68 0.68 5.60
N LEU A 164 -6.81 1.22 4.38
CA LEU A 164 -8.08 1.78 3.90
C LEU A 164 -9.19 0.71 3.83
N ARG A 165 -8.88 -0.49 3.34
CA ARG A 165 -9.81 -1.63 3.32
C ARG A 165 -10.17 -2.11 4.73
N SER A 166 -9.19 -2.14 5.63
CA SER A 166 -9.40 -2.52 7.03
C SER A 166 -10.33 -1.54 7.75
N ILE A 167 -10.18 -0.24 7.49
CA ILE A 167 -11.09 0.78 7.99
C ILE A 167 -12.49 0.56 7.42
N ALA A 168 -12.61 0.32 6.09
CA ALA A 168 -13.90 0.05 5.46
C ALA A 168 -14.62 -1.14 6.08
N SER A 169 -13.89 -2.23 6.37
CA SER A 169 -14.46 -3.46 6.94
C SER A 169 -14.85 -3.35 8.41
N SER A 170 -14.44 -2.29 9.11
CA SER A 170 -14.74 -2.09 10.53
C SER A 170 -16.08 -1.38 10.78
N PHE A 171 -16.78 -0.95 9.73
CA PHE A 171 -18.07 -0.30 9.86
C PHE A 171 -19.22 -1.30 9.77
N GLU A 172 -20.15 -1.20 10.70
CA GLU A 172 -21.47 -1.83 10.61
C GLU A 172 -22.45 -0.83 10.01
N GLY A 173 -23.03 -1.19 8.86
CA GLY A 173 -23.99 -0.34 8.15
C GLY A 173 -23.35 0.73 7.27
N VAL A 174 -24.22 1.60 6.72
CA VAL A 174 -23.84 2.64 5.77
C VAL A 174 -23.72 3.98 6.47
N ASN A 175 -22.56 4.62 6.36
CA ASN A 175 -22.33 5.98 6.86
C ASN A 175 -21.56 6.83 5.83
N SER A 176 -21.50 8.14 6.06
CA SER A 176 -20.85 9.08 5.13
C SER A 176 -19.38 8.76 4.88
N LEU A 177 -18.66 8.24 5.87
CA LEU A 177 -17.26 7.86 5.74
C LEU A 177 -17.07 6.66 4.80
N MET A 178 -18.01 5.71 4.79
CA MET A 178 -18.01 4.58 3.87
C MET A 178 -18.13 5.02 2.40
N TYR A 179 -18.94 6.02 2.11
CA TYR A 179 -19.01 6.57 0.74
C TYR A 179 -17.68 7.18 0.30
N LEU A 180 -17.01 7.90 1.21
CA LEU A 180 -15.71 8.50 0.94
C LEU A 180 -14.66 7.41 0.66
N ILE A 181 -14.57 6.40 1.52
CA ILE A 181 -13.62 5.29 1.38
C ILE A 181 -13.89 4.50 0.11
N ASN A 182 -15.16 4.15 -0.16
CA ASN A 182 -15.54 3.44 -1.38
C ASN A 182 -15.26 4.26 -2.64
N GLY A 183 -15.42 5.59 -2.57
CA GLY A 183 -15.01 6.51 -3.62
C GLY A 183 -13.52 6.40 -3.91
N CYS A 184 -12.69 6.38 -2.88
CA CYS A 184 -11.24 6.20 -3.01
C CYS A 184 -10.87 4.85 -3.62
N LEU A 185 -11.44 3.75 -3.15
CA LEU A 185 -11.21 2.41 -3.69
C LEU A 185 -11.60 2.31 -5.17
N LYS A 186 -12.76 2.88 -5.55
CA LYS A 186 -13.20 2.96 -6.94
C LYS A 186 -12.29 3.84 -7.79
N GLY A 187 -11.80 4.96 -7.26
CA GLY A 187 -10.85 5.85 -7.95
C GLY A 187 -9.56 5.13 -8.32
N ILE A 188 -8.97 4.38 -7.39
CA ILE A 188 -7.77 3.56 -7.64
C ILE A 188 -8.04 2.48 -8.69
N SER A 189 -9.16 1.76 -8.56
CA SER A 189 -9.54 0.73 -9.55
C SER A 189 -9.76 1.33 -10.95
N SER A 190 -10.36 2.51 -11.03
CA SER A 190 -10.55 3.25 -12.28
C SER A 190 -9.21 3.70 -12.88
N TYR A 191 -8.26 4.11 -12.05
CA TYR A 191 -6.92 4.46 -12.50
C TYR A 191 -6.20 3.27 -13.15
N ILE A 192 -6.25 2.10 -12.53
CA ILE A 192 -5.63 0.88 -13.06
C ILE A 192 -6.22 0.52 -14.43
N LYS A 193 -7.54 0.60 -14.59
CA LYS A 193 -8.21 0.39 -15.89
C LYS A 193 -7.72 1.39 -16.94
N ARG A 194 -7.68 2.67 -16.58
CA ARG A 194 -7.18 3.74 -17.47
C ARG A 194 -5.72 3.52 -17.89
N LEU A 195 -4.87 3.07 -16.97
CA LEU A 195 -3.47 2.75 -17.29
C LEU A 195 -3.37 1.68 -18.40
N ILE A 196 -4.19 0.64 -18.31
CA ILE A 196 -4.26 -0.41 -19.34
C ILE A 196 -4.72 0.17 -20.68
N ASP A 197 -5.73 1.05 -20.67
CA ASP A 197 -6.19 1.70 -21.91
C ASP A 197 -5.12 2.63 -22.52
N VAL A 198 -4.37 3.36 -21.70
CA VAL A 198 -3.23 4.17 -22.18
C VAL A 198 -2.19 3.30 -22.86
N ILE A 199 -1.88 2.13 -22.33
CA ILE A 199 -0.95 1.18 -22.93
C ILE A 199 -1.47 0.72 -24.29
N ARG A 200 -2.76 0.35 -24.39
CA ARG A 200 -3.40 -0.04 -25.66
C ARG A 200 -3.34 1.06 -26.70
N ILE A 201 -3.65 2.29 -26.30
CA ILE A 201 -3.57 3.47 -27.20
C ILE A 201 -2.13 3.69 -27.65
N THR A 202 -1.16 3.54 -26.78
CA THR A 202 0.26 3.71 -27.07
C THR A 202 0.75 2.67 -28.06
N LEU A 203 0.35 1.41 -27.94
CA LEU A 203 0.63 0.37 -28.92
C LEU A 203 0.11 0.76 -30.31
N LYS A 204 -1.16 1.18 -30.37
CA LYS A 204 -1.80 1.57 -31.63
C LYS A 204 -1.14 2.80 -32.26
N LYS A 205 -0.81 3.82 -31.46
CA LYS A 205 -0.17 5.06 -31.95
C LYS A 205 1.23 4.80 -32.53
N ASN A 206 1.97 3.83 -32.01
CA ASN A 206 3.33 3.51 -32.45
C ASN A 206 3.37 2.34 -33.44
N ASP A 207 2.22 1.91 -33.95
CA ASP A 207 2.07 0.76 -34.87
C ASP A 207 2.78 -0.52 -34.37
N LEU A 208 2.70 -0.76 -33.04
CA LEU A 208 3.32 -1.90 -32.41
C LEU A 208 2.37 -3.10 -32.40
N LYS A 209 2.80 -4.16 -33.09
CA LYS A 209 2.04 -5.42 -33.12
C LYS A 209 2.23 -6.19 -31.81
N ALA A 210 1.14 -6.61 -31.19
CA ALA A 210 1.15 -7.34 -29.91
C ALA A 210 2.07 -8.58 -29.92
N SER A 211 2.13 -9.30 -31.06
CA SER A 211 2.98 -10.48 -31.24
C SER A 211 4.49 -10.19 -31.32
N ARG A 212 4.87 -8.94 -31.59
CA ARG A 212 6.28 -8.52 -31.73
C ARG A 212 6.72 -7.54 -30.65
N THR A 213 5.86 -7.30 -29.67
CA THR A 213 6.10 -6.35 -28.59
C THR A 213 6.17 -7.10 -27.27
N LYS A 214 7.13 -6.73 -26.44
CA LYS A 214 7.28 -7.18 -25.07
C LYS A 214 6.89 -6.06 -24.13
N ILE A 215 6.14 -6.36 -23.08
CA ILE A 215 5.88 -5.43 -21.98
C ILE A 215 6.67 -5.87 -20.76
N ILE A 216 7.34 -4.91 -20.13
CA ILE A 216 8.01 -5.11 -18.85
C ILE A 216 7.39 -4.18 -17.81
N LEU A 217 6.82 -4.74 -16.76
CA LEU A 217 6.38 -4.02 -15.58
C LEU A 217 7.58 -3.87 -14.63
N SER A 218 8.12 -2.66 -14.55
CA SER A 218 9.22 -2.35 -13.64
C SER A 218 8.68 -1.81 -12.32
N TRP A 219 8.80 -2.62 -11.27
CA TRP A 219 8.37 -2.26 -9.93
C TRP A 219 9.27 -2.91 -8.88
N THR A 220 10.20 -2.12 -8.34
CA THR A 220 11.08 -2.55 -7.25
C THR A 220 10.35 -2.34 -5.93
N PHE A 221 10.12 -3.42 -5.20
CA PHE A 221 9.57 -3.41 -3.86
C PHE A 221 10.17 -4.55 -3.03
N ASP A 222 10.08 -4.45 -1.72
CA ASP A 222 10.53 -5.51 -0.84
C ASP A 222 9.58 -6.73 -0.95
N LEU A 223 10.14 -7.87 -1.33
CA LEU A 223 9.42 -9.15 -1.38
C LEU A 223 8.92 -9.61 0.01
N ASN A 224 9.50 -9.05 1.06
CA ASN A 224 9.09 -9.27 2.44
C ASN A 224 8.06 -8.24 2.91
N GLU A 225 7.50 -7.44 2.01
CA GLU A 225 6.43 -6.51 2.33
C GLU A 225 5.27 -7.24 3.03
N MET A 226 4.87 -6.71 4.17
CA MET A 226 3.93 -7.39 5.07
C MET A 226 2.50 -7.49 4.50
N ARG A 227 2.11 -6.60 3.61
CA ARG A 227 0.70 -6.38 3.24
C ARG A 227 0.27 -6.99 1.91
N GLY A 228 1.21 -7.34 1.06
CA GLY A 228 0.93 -7.97 -0.24
C GLY A 228 0.21 -7.10 -1.28
N GLU A 229 -0.07 -5.83 -0.99
CA GLU A 229 -0.85 -4.91 -1.83
C GLU A 229 -0.23 -4.76 -3.23
N LYS A 230 1.08 -4.58 -3.28
CA LYS A 230 1.80 -4.38 -4.54
C LYS A 230 1.84 -5.66 -5.36
N ILE A 231 1.97 -6.81 -4.70
CA ILE A 231 1.95 -8.12 -5.35
C ILE A 231 0.58 -8.35 -6.01
N GLU A 232 -0.52 -8.09 -5.28
CA GLU A 232 -1.88 -8.21 -5.81
C GLU A 232 -2.09 -7.35 -7.06
N ILE A 233 -1.68 -6.08 -7.00
CA ILE A 233 -1.84 -5.15 -8.13
C ILE A 233 -0.91 -5.51 -9.29
N LEU A 234 0.29 -5.98 -9.02
CA LEU A 234 1.22 -6.46 -10.04
C LEU A 234 0.63 -7.67 -10.78
N ASP A 235 0.08 -8.64 -10.05
CA ASP A 235 -0.58 -9.81 -10.62
C ASP A 235 -1.81 -9.41 -11.44
N LEU A 236 -2.63 -8.48 -10.93
CA LEU A 236 -3.78 -7.94 -11.65
C LEU A 236 -3.38 -7.27 -12.96
N LEU A 237 -2.37 -6.38 -12.93
CA LEU A 237 -1.86 -5.71 -14.12
C LEU A 237 -1.28 -6.70 -15.12
N THR A 238 -0.47 -7.64 -14.65
CA THR A 238 0.14 -8.68 -15.49
C THR A 238 -0.93 -9.52 -16.18
N SER A 239 -1.94 -9.99 -15.42
CA SER A 239 -3.07 -10.76 -15.99
C SER A 239 -3.81 -9.95 -17.04
N LYS A 240 -4.21 -8.72 -16.73
CA LYS A 240 -4.95 -7.85 -17.66
C LYS A 240 -4.16 -7.47 -18.90
N LEU A 241 -2.86 -7.29 -18.79
CA LEU A 241 -2.02 -7.00 -19.95
C LEU A 241 -1.81 -8.23 -20.83
N ARG A 242 -1.74 -9.42 -20.25
CA ARG A 242 -1.67 -10.68 -21.01
C ARG A 242 -2.91 -10.97 -21.85
N ASP A 243 -4.05 -10.40 -21.50
CA ASP A 243 -5.26 -10.47 -22.35
C ASP A 243 -5.06 -9.77 -23.72
N TYR A 244 -4.09 -8.85 -23.81
CA TYR A 244 -3.82 -8.06 -25.02
C TYR A 244 -2.46 -8.37 -25.64
N ILE A 245 -1.47 -8.74 -24.85
CA ILE A 245 -0.08 -8.95 -25.28
C ILE A 245 0.44 -10.21 -24.61
N GLY A 246 0.82 -11.20 -25.42
CA GLY A 246 1.26 -12.51 -24.89
C GLY A 246 2.57 -12.47 -24.10
N ASP A 247 3.43 -11.46 -24.35
CA ASP A 247 4.76 -11.36 -23.75
C ASP A 247 4.78 -10.23 -22.70
N VAL A 248 4.40 -10.55 -21.47
CA VAL A 248 4.40 -9.62 -20.32
C VAL A 248 5.26 -10.19 -19.21
N GLU A 249 6.32 -9.48 -18.88
CA GLU A 249 7.23 -9.81 -17.79
C GLU A 249 7.19 -8.77 -16.67
N THR A 250 7.61 -9.19 -15.49
CA THR A 250 7.80 -8.32 -14.33
C THR A 250 9.28 -8.23 -14.00
N SER A 251 9.79 -7.05 -13.75
CA SER A 251 11.17 -6.84 -13.32
C SER A 251 11.24 -6.05 -12.03
N GLN A 252 12.02 -6.56 -11.09
CA GLN A 252 12.37 -5.86 -9.84
C GLN A 252 13.77 -5.22 -9.92
N ARG A 253 14.45 -5.41 -11.06
CA ARG A 253 15.79 -4.85 -11.32
C ARG A 253 15.74 -4.04 -12.60
N PRO A 254 15.57 -2.72 -12.49
CA PRO A 254 15.52 -1.84 -13.66
C PRO A 254 16.76 -1.93 -14.56
N GLU A 255 17.88 -2.36 -14.00
CA GLU A 255 19.16 -2.53 -14.71
C GLU A 255 19.12 -3.67 -15.74
N ASP A 256 18.29 -4.69 -15.51
CA ASP A 256 18.26 -5.91 -16.36
C ASP A 256 17.35 -5.75 -17.60
N ILE A 257 16.66 -4.60 -17.74
CA ILE A 257 15.64 -4.37 -18.77
C ILE A 257 16.25 -4.22 -20.18
N PHE A 258 17.52 -3.89 -20.30
CA PHE A 258 18.18 -3.42 -21.55
C PHE A 258 18.61 -4.53 -22.52
N ARG A 259 18.22 -5.78 -22.29
CA ARG A 259 18.63 -6.93 -23.11
C ARG A 259 17.42 -7.61 -23.78
N SER A 260 16.84 -6.96 -24.78
CA SER A 260 15.73 -7.57 -25.53
C SER A 260 15.88 -7.38 -27.03
N ASP A 261 15.69 -8.45 -27.80
CA ASP A 261 15.65 -8.44 -29.27
C ASP A 261 14.29 -7.97 -29.84
N LYS A 262 13.30 -7.76 -28.95
CA LYS A 262 11.95 -7.30 -29.32
C LYS A 262 11.77 -5.82 -28.97
N LYS A 263 10.88 -5.14 -29.72
CA LYS A 263 10.42 -3.81 -29.31
C LYS A 263 9.79 -3.89 -27.93
N THR A 264 10.36 -3.15 -26.98
CA THR A 264 9.99 -3.28 -25.55
C THR A 264 9.29 -2.01 -25.07
N ILE A 265 8.17 -2.20 -24.38
CA ILE A 265 7.50 -1.14 -23.61
C ILE A 265 7.79 -1.39 -22.14
N VAL A 266 8.37 -0.42 -21.47
CA VAL A 266 8.64 -0.48 -20.03
C VAL A 266 7.63 0.39 -19.30
N ILE A 267 6.80 -0.24 -18.46
CA ILE A 267 5.84 0.44 -17.58
C ILE A 267 6.49 0.60 -16.22
N VAL A 268 6.71 1.85 -15.84
CA VAL A 268 7.45 2.18 -14.62
C VAL A 268 6.47 2.53 -13.51
N CYS A 269 6.39 1.70 -12.48
CA CYS A 269 5.40 1.81 -11.41
C CYS A 269 5.86 2.67 -10.23
N SER A 270 7.16 2.97 -10.09
CA SER A 270 7.70 3.77 -9.00
C SER A 270 8.63 4.90 -9.49
N LYS A 271 8.73 5.95 -8.68
CA LYS A 271 9.68 7.06 -8.92
C LYS A 271 11.13 6.58 -8.86
N TYR A 272 11.42 5.60 -8.02
CA TYR A 272 12.74 4.99 -7.90
C TYR A 272 13.16 4.32 -9.22
N ASP A 273 12.30 3.44 -9.75
CA ASP A 273 12.57 2.71 -10.99
C ASP A 273 12.71 3.66 -12.18
N TYR A 274 11.87 4.71 -12.23
CA TYR A 274 11.98 5.73 -13.27
C TYR A 274 13.34 6.41 -13.28
N LYS A 275 13.86 6.80 -12.10
CA LYS A 275 15.18 7.42 -12.01
C LYS A 275 16.28 6.47 -12.46
N LYS A 276 16.22 5.20 -12.07
CA LYS A 276 17.21 4.18 -12.45
C LYS A 276 17.19 3.91 -13.94
N ILE A 277 16.02 3.73 -14.53
CA ILE A 277 15.88 3.53 -15.98
C ILE A 277 16.40 4.74 -16.76
N LYS A 278 16.07 5.96 -16.33
CA LYS A 278 16.53 7.18 -16.99
C LYS A 278 18.05 7.36 -16.93
N GLN A 279 18.68 6.98 -15.85
CA GLN A 279 20.14 7.04 -15.68
C GLN A 279 20.89 6.05 -16.59
N ASN A 280 20.28 4.91 -16.86
CA ASN A 280 20.87 3.81 -17.63
C ASN A 280 20.45 3.77 -19.10
N GLN A 281 19.58 4.71 -19.52
CA GLN A 281 19.04 4.75 -20.88
C GLN A 281 20.13 5.09 -21.90
N ARG A 282 20.67 4.05 -22.55
CA ARG A 282 21.67 4.16 -23.62
C ARG A 282 21.13 3.87 -25.02
N SER A 283 19.87 3.41 -25.15
CA SER A 283 19.32 3.01 -26.45
C SER A 283 17.92 3.56 -26.67
N GLU A 284 17.61 3.87 -27.93
CA GLU A 284 16.31 4.32 -28.43
C GLU A 284 15.31 3.15 -28.57
N ASP A 285 15.68 1.94 -28.14
CA ASP A 285 14.97 0.71 -28.49
C ASP A 285 13.76 0.38 -27.61
N PHE A 286 13.46 1.16 -26.59
CA PHE A 286 12.32 0.93 -25.74
C PHE A 286 11.52 2.19 -25.42
N LEU A 287 10.20 2.01 -25.31
CA LEU A 287 9.26 3.06 -24.96
C LEU A 287 8.98 3.01 -23.46
N VAL A 288 9.20 4.12 -22.76
CA VAL A 288 8.91 4.22 -21.32
C VAL A 288 7.53 4.85 -21.10
N ILE A 289 6.66 4.12 -20.39
CA ILE A 289 5.37 4.62 -19.91
C ILE A 289 5.45 4.75 -18.41
N LYS A 290 5.19 5.94 -17.89
CA LYS A 290 5.10 6.16 -16.46
C LYS A 290 3.70 5.76 -15.99
N ALA A 291 3.61 4.87 -14.99
CA ALA A 291 2.37 4.62 -14.30
C ALA A 291 2.14 5.72 -13.24
N ASN A 292 1.87 6.94 -13.70
CA ASN A 292 1.63 8.10 -12.86
C ASN A 292 0.31 8.79 -13.22
N SER A 293 -0.14 9.70 -12.34
CA SER A 293 -1.34 10.52 -12.53
C SER A 293 -1.19 11.51 -13.68
#